data_54302da0f8b8519646cef81206714eed
#
_entry.id   54302da0f8b8519646cef81206714eed
#
_cell.length_a   1.000
_cell.length_b   1.000
_cell.length_c   1.000
_cell.angle_alpha   90.00
_cell.angle_beta   90.00
_cell.angle_gamma   90.00
#
_symmetry.space_group_name_H-M   'P 1'
#
loop_
_entity.id
_entity.type
_entity.pdbx_description
1 polymer ?
#
loop_
_entity_poly.entity_id
_entity_poly.type
_entity_poly.pdbx_seq_one_letter_code
_entity_poly.pdbx_strand_id
1 'polypeptide(L)'
;MRVVSLLPAATEIVAALGGGGQLVGISHECDYPPSVQHLPRVTTTPVDIRAPGAAIDAEVRRLRMASQPVIGIDARQLSRLAPDLIITQGLCEVCAVGDGETHRVARSLATPPRVLSLEARNLEEIWADIRQVGSALGLDDEADELVLGLQSRLTRMRPARTVSSVRILCIEWLEPLYLAGHWVPQMVEAAGGEDVGARPGSHSARREWSELGRLRPDHIIVMLCGFGVERARAELGSVKDPVALDLFRQAPVWIMDGNAYTSRPGPRVVDGAACIQVALLGREARNVERWLPPR
;
A
#
# COMPACT_ATOMS: atom_id res chain seq x y z
N MET A 1 26.80 5.28 -0.62
CA MET A 1 26.00 5.44 0.61
C MET A 1 25.38 4.09 0.97
N ARG A 2 25.23 3.76 2.24
CA ARG A 2 24.62 2.51 2.73
C ARG A 2 23.19 2.82 3.21
N VAL A 3 22.20 2.29 2.53
CA VAL A 3 20.79 2.59 2.77
C VAL A 3 20.09 1.38 3.36
N VAL A 4 19.32 1.58 4.43
CA VAL A 4 18.37 0.60 4.96
C VAL A 4 16.95 1.12 4.75
N SER A 5 16.12 0.29 4.15
CA SER A 5 14.69 0.57 3.95
C SER A 5 13.83 -0.27 4.91
N LEU A 6 13.03 0.40 5.73
CA LEU A 6 12.16 -0.27 6.72
C LEU A 6 10.75 -0.53 6.19
N LEU A 7 10.47 -0.26 4.89
CA LEU A 7 9.15 -0.47 4.29
C LEU A 7 9.26 -0.78 2.78
N PRO A 8 8.32 -1.55 2.21
CA PRO A 8 8.33 -1.91 0.80
C PRO A 8 8.33 -0.70 -0.15
N ALA A 9 7.51 0.32 0.12
CA ALA A 9 7.43 1.51 -0.74
C ALA A 9 8.80 2.19 -0.93
N ALA A 10 9.55 2.39 0.16
CA ALA A 10 10.89 2.99 0.09
C ALA A 10 11.88 2.10 -0.69
N THR A 11 11.82 0.79 -0.49
CA THR A 11 12.64 -0.16 -1.26
C THR A 11 12.37 -0.05 -2.76
N GLU A 12 11.10 0.05 -3.14
CA GLU A 12 10.67 0.19 -4.54
C GLU A 12 11.08 1.55 -5.13
N ILE A 13 10.97 2.63 -4.36
CA ILE A 13 11.43 3.96 -4.79
C ILE A 13 12.93 3.94 -5.04
N VAL A 14 13.74 3.48 -4.07
CA VAL A 14 15.20 3.41 -4.22
C VAL A 14 15.60 2.57 -5.43
N ALA A 15 14.95 1.42 -5.64
CA ALA A 15 15.22 0.56 -6.78
C ALA A 15 14.82 1.22 -8.12
N ALA A 16 13.66 1.89 -8.18
CA ALA A 16 13.17 2.58 -9.37
C ALA A 16 14.04 3.76 -9.78
N LEU A 17 14.68 4.42 -8.81
CA LEU A 17 15.68 5.48 -9.04
C LEU A 17 17.05 4.95 -9.49
N GLY A 18 17.23 3.63 -9.64
CA GLY A 18 18.54 3.04 -9.93
C GLY A 18 19.47 2.93 -8.72
N GLY A 19 19.02 3.34 -7.53
CA GLY A 19 19.77 3.30 -6.28
C GLY A 19 19.87 1.91 -5.62
N GLY A 20 19.39 0.84 -6.27
CA GLY A 20 19.32 -0.51 -5.69
C GLY A 20 20.66 -1.04 -5.16
N GLY A 21 21.79 -0.65 -5.76
CA GLY A 21 23.13 -0.98 -5.28
C GLY A 21 23.55 -0.32 -3.97
N GLN A 22 22.81 0.69 -3.51
CA GLN A 22 23.00 1.35 -2.22
C GLN A 22 22.24 0.66 -1.07
N LEU A 23 21.24 -0.16 -1.39
CA LEU A 23 20.47 -0.92 -0.39
C LEU A 23 21.34 -2.00 0.25
N VAL A 24 21.47 -1.98 1.57
CA VAL A 24 22.21 -2.97 2.36
C VAL A 24 21.31 -3.77 3.30
N GLY A 25 20.07 -3.35 3.50
CA GLY A 25 19.08 -4.03 4.31
C GLY A 25 17.66 -3.53 4.00
N ILE A 26 16.69 -4.40 4.16
CA ILE A 26 15.29 -4.14 3.80
C ILE A 26 14.31 -4.69 4.85
N SER A 27 13.05 -4.26 4.81
CA SER A 27 11.98 -4.79 5.66
C SER A 27 11.68 -6.25 5.33
N HIS A 28 11.14 -6.99 6.31
CA HIS A 28 10.66 -8.36 6.12
C HIS A 28 9.54 -8.47 5.06
N GLU A 29 8.82 -7.39 4.80
CA GLU A 29 7.74 -7.32 3.80
C GLU A 29 8.20 -6.96 2.38
N CYS A 30 9.48 -6.59 2.19
CA CYS A 30 9.99 -6.21 0.87
C CYS A 30 10.11 -7.43 -0.03
N ASP A 31 9.27 -7.53 -1.04
CA ASP A 31 9.19 -8.63 -2.01
C ASP A 31 9.47 -8.18 -3.45
N TYR A 32 9.60 -6.87 -3.68
CA TYR A 32 9.82 -6.28 -5.00
C TYR A 32 10.85 -5.13 -4.94
N PRO A 33 11.68 -4.97 -6.00
CA PRO A 33 11.85 -5.88 -7.14
C PRO A 33 12.58 -7.18 -6.73
N PRO A 34 12.57 -8.23 -7.58
CA PRO A 34 13.26 -9.49 -7.25
C PRO A 34 14.76 -9.33 -6.94
N SER A 35 15.39 -8.33 -7.52
CA SER A 35 16.82 -8.03 -7.33
C SER A 35 17.22 -7.65 -5.90
N VAL A 36 16.27 -7.24 -5.03
CA VAL A 36 16.57 -6.86 -3.63
C VAL A 36 16.27 -7.97 -2.62
N GLN A 37 15.62 -9.06 -3.03
CA GLN A 37 15.14 -10.11 -2.12
C GLN A 37 16.25 -10.87 -1.38
N HIS A 38 17.46 -10.84 -1.90
CA HIS A 38 18.65 -11.46 -1.28
C HIS A 38 19.21 -10.63 -0.11
N LEU A 39 18.78 -9.39 0.06
CA LEU A 39 19.29 -8.49 1.09
C LEU A 39 18.81 -8.90 2.50
N PRO A 40 19.63 -8.62 3.54
CA PRO A 40 19.26 -8.89 4.92
C PRO A 40 17.96 -8.21 5.33
N ARG A 41 17.11 -8.95 6.06
CA ARG A 41 15.88 -8.42 6.67
C ARG A 41 16.23 -7.76 8.01
N VAL A 42 15.78 -6.52 8.19
CA VAL A 42 16.09 -5.71 9.39
C VAL A 42 14.87 -5.44 10.26
N THR A 43 13.70 -5.91 9.83
CA THR A 43 12.46 -5.82 10.63
C THR A 43 11.86 -7.20 10.87
N THR A 44 11.07 -7.32 11.93
CA THR A 44 10.33 -8.53 12.31
C THR A 44 8.95 -8.16 12.79
N THR A 45 8.00 -9.10 12.72
CA THR A 45 6.67 -8.94 13.31
C THR A 45 6.30 -10.19 14.12
N PRO A 46 5.66 -10.07 15.28
CA PRO A 46 5.07 -11.19 15.99
C PRO A 46 3.73 -11.63 15.40
N VAL A 47 3.15 -10.86 14.49
CA VAL A 47 1.87 -11.16 13.84
C VAL A 47 2.04 -12.29 12.84
N ASP A 48 1.22 -13.32 12.94
CA ASP A 48 1.16 -14.34 11.87
C ASP A 48 0.44 -13.76 10.64
N ILE A 49 1.22 -13.27 9.70
CA ILE A 49 0.70 -12.68 8.45
C ILE A 49 -0.03 -13.69 7.55
N ARG A 50 -0.01 -15.01 7.86
CA ARG A 50 -0.73 -16.05 7.11
C ARG A 50 -2.10 -16.34 7.71
N ALA A 51 -2.37 -15.85 8.93
CA ALA A 51 -3.67 -15.99 9.58
C ALA A 51 -4.79 -15.28 8.80
N PRO A 52 -6.07 -15.63 8.98
CA PRO A 52 -7.20 -14.89 8.43
C PRO A 52 -7.15 -13.41 8.81
N GLY A 53 -7.68 -12.55 7.94
CA GLY A 53 -7.63 -11.08 8.14
C GLY A 53 -8.20 -10.62 9.47
N ALA A 54 -9.30 -11.20 9.93
CA ALA A 54 -9.88 -10.93 11.25
C ALA A 54 -8.93 -11.26 12.41
N ALA A 55 -8.16 -12.35 12.30
CA ALA A 55 -7.19 -12.76 13.32
C ALA A 55 -5.96 -11.82 13.33
N ILE A 56 -5.51 -11.39 12.15
CA ILE A 56 -4.44 -10.38 12.03
C ILE A 56 -4.86 -9.08 12.73
N ASP A 57 -6.06 -8.55 12.42
CA ASP A 57 -6.57 -7.33 13.04
C ASP A 57 -6.69 -7.47 14.56
N ALA A 58 -7.20 -8.60 15.04
CA ALA A 58 -7.32 -8.88 16.48
C ALA A 58 -5.95 -8.87 17.18
N GLU A 59 -4.92 -9.48 16.56
CA GLU A 59 -3.58 -9.50 17.12
C GLU A 59 -2.91 -8.12 17.07
N VAL A 60 -3.06 -7.37 15.99
CA VAL A 60 -2.59 -5.98 15.89
C VAL A 60 -3.21 -5.12 16.99
N ARG A 61 -4.52 -5.23 17.20
CA ARG A 61 -5.21 -4.51 18.31
C ARG A 61 -4.69 -4.92 19.67
N ARG A 62 -4.48 -6.22 19.89
CA ARG A 62 -3.92 -6.75 21.17
C ARG A 62 -2.55 -6.13 21.46
N LEU A 63 -1.65 -6.14 20.47
CA LEU A 63 -0.31 -5.56 20.60
C LEU A 63 -0.38 -4.06 20.91
N ARG A 64 -1.22 -3.31 20.21
CA ARG A 64 -1.41 -1.86 20.43
C ARG A 64 -1.93 -1.57 21.84
N MET A 65 -2.93 -2.31 22.30
CA MET A 65 -3.46 -2.16 23.67
C MET A 65 -2.40 -2.47 24.74
N ALA A 66 -1.49 -3.37 24.44
CA ALA A 66 -0.36 -3.70 25.33
C ALA A 66 0.85 -2.75 25.15
N SER A 67 0.73 -1.71 24.32
CA SER A 67 1.85 -0.81 23.93
C SER A 67 3.08 -1.58 23.42
N GLN A 68 2.84 -2.69 22.72
CA GLN A 68 3.86 -3.52 22.10
C GLN A 68 3.97 -3.16 20.60
N PRO A 69 5.18 -3.15 20.03
CA PRO A 69 5.35 -2.88 18.61
C PRO A 69 4.74 -3.99 17.74
N VAL A 70 4.01 -3.60 16.70
CA VAL A 70 3.51 -4.52 15.67
C VAL A 70 4.65 -4.96 14.76
N ILE A 71 5.57 -4.05 14.46
CA ILE A 71 6.79 -4.31 13.69
C ILE A 71 7.96 -3.79 14.50
N GLY A 72 8.94 -4.66 14.74
CA GLY A 72 10.17 -4.32 15.47
C GLY A 72 11.39 -4.24 14.55
N ILE A 73 12.44 -3.55 15.00
CA ILE A 73 13.75 -3.46 14.33
C ILE A 73 14.72 -4.47 14.95
N ASP A 74 15.38 -5.27 14.11
CA ASP A 74 16.57 -6.01 14.53
C ASP A 74 17.77 -5.06 14.66
N ALA A 75 17.92 -4.50 15.86
CA ALA A 75 18.99 -3.54 16.15
C ALA A 75 20.40 -4.15 15.97
N ARG A 76 20.56 -5.47 16.18
CA ARG A 76 21.85 -6.14 15.99
C ARG A 76 22.20 -6.21 14.50
N GLN A 77 21.24 -6.60 13.67
CA GLN A 77 21.41 -6.63 12.23
C GLN A 77 21.64 -5.23 11.67
N LEU A 78 20.87 -4.25 12.12
CA LEU A 78 21.02 -2.86 11.71
C LEU A 78 22.42 -2.32 12.07
N SER A 79 22.93 -2.63 13.28
CA SER A 79 24.28 -2.25 13.71
C SER A 79 25.38 -2.87 12.82
N ARG A 80 25.24 -4.13 12.42
CA ARG A 80 26.19 -4.80 11.49
C ARG A 80 26.20 -4.16 10.10
N LEU A 81 25.03 -3.71 9.66
CA LEU A 81 24.87 -3.07 8.37
C LEU A 81 25.45 -1.65 8.35
N ALA A 82 25.62 -1.00 9.50
CA ALA A 82 26.18 0.34 9.62
C ALA A 82 25.64 1.30 8.53
N PRO A 83 24.32 1.57 8.49
CA PRO A 83 23.73 2.42 7.46
C PRO A 83 24.14 3.89 7.61
N ASP A 84 24.22 4.60 6.49
CA ASP A 84 24.33 6.06 6.45
C ASP A 84 22.93 6.71 6.46
N LEU A 85 21.94 5.99 5.87
CA LEU A 85 20.56 6.43 5.74
C LEU A 85 19.59 5.29 6.09
N ILE A 86 18.60 5.61 6.91
CA ILE A 86 17.42 4.76 7.17
C ILE A 86 16.20 5.46 6.59
N ILE A 87 15.41 4.75 5.76
CA ILE A 87 14.15 5.26 5.25
C ILE A 87 13.00 4.52 5.97
N THR A 88 12.12 5.27 6.59
CA THR A 88 10.97 4.79 7.37
C THR A 88 9.68 5.50 6.94
N GLN A 89 8.58 5.26 7.65
CA GLN A 89 7.29 5.88 7.40
C GLN A 89 6.67 6.39 8.69
N GLY A 90 6.13 7.62 8.66
CA GLY A 90 5.38 8.20 9.77
C GLY A 90 3.87 7.99 9.71
N LEU A 91 3.32 7.52 8.57
CA LEU A 91 1.89 7.51 8.30
C LEU A 91 1.11 6.45 9.09
N CYS A 92 1.64 5.22 9.24
CA CYS A 92 0.92 4.10 9.81
C CYS A 92 1.87 3.16 10.59
N GLU A 93 1.68 3.08 11.91
CA GLU A 93 2.47 2.18 12.78
C GLU A 93 2.06 0.70 12.68
N VAL A 94 1.08 0.37 11.85
CA VAL A 94 0.68 -1.02 11.56
C VAL A 94 1.48 -1.60 10.40
N CYS A 95 1.74 -0.75 9.38
CA CYS A 95 2.36 -1.18 8.11
C CYS A 95 3.87 -0.90 8.06
N ALA A 96 4.42 -0.18 9.04
CA ALA A 96 5.84 0.11 9.14
C ALA A 96 6.26 0.32 10.59
N VAL A 97 7.57 0.33 10.84
CA VAL A 97 8.13 0.67 12.16
C VAL A 97 7.78 2.12 12.47
N GLY A 98 7.27 2.36 13.67
CA GLY A 98 6.96 3.72 14.14
C GLY A 98 8.19 4.64 14.09
N ASP A 99 7.98 5.89 13.68
CA ASP A 99 9.06 6.89 13.52
C ASP A 99 9.86 7.09 14.83
N GLY A 100 9.18 7.15 15.96
CA GLY A 100 9.80 7.27 17.28
C GLY A 100 10.73 6.11 17.64
N GLU A 101 10.38 4.88 17.30
CA GLU A 101 11.23 3.71 17.52
C GLU A 101 12.44 3.73 16.58
N THR A 102 12.22 4.08 15.31
CA THR A 102 13.29 4.21 14.32
C THR A 102 14.34 5.22 14.78
N HIS A 103 13.92 6.40 15.20
CA HIS A 103 14.84 7.43 15.72
C HIS A 103 15.55 6.99 17.00
N ARG A 104 14.88 6.27 17.90
CA ARG A 104 15.49 5.74 19.12
C ARG A 104 16.59 4.74 18.79
N VAL A 105 16.32 3.79 17.90
CA VAL A 105 17.29 2.77 17.49
C VAL A 105 18.44 3.42 16.71
N ALA A 106 18.17 4.32 15.77
CA ALA A 106 19.19 5.04 15.00
C ALA A 106 20.19 5.76 15.92
N ARG A 107 19.70 6.47 16.94
CA ARG A 107 20.57 7.16 17.92
C ARG A 107 21.41 6.23 18.81
N SER A 108 21.03 4.98 18.92
CA SER A 108 21.78 3.99 19.70
C SER A 108 22.93 3.34 18.94
N LEU A 109 23.03 3.54 17.62
CA LEU A 109 24.11 3.01 16.81
C LEU A 109 25.42 3.80 17.05
N ALA A 110 26.55 3.13 16.88
CA ALA A 110 27.89 3.73 17.07
C ALA A 110 28.10 4.97 16.19
N THR A 111 27.56 4.95 14.96
CA THR A 111 27.47 6.12 14.07
C THR A 111 26.00 6.29 13.72
N PRO A 112 25.30 7.29 14.31
CA PRO A 112 23.89 7.52 14.04
C PRO A 112 23.66 7.87 12.56
N PRO A 113 22.84 7.08 11.82
CA PRO A 113 22.49 7.39 10.44
C PRO A 113 21.49 8.55 10.37
N ARG A 114 21.40 9.18 9.20
CA ARG A 114 20.26 10.04 8.88
C ARG A 114 18.99 9.18 8.81
N VAL A 115 17.87 9.67 9.35
CA VAL A 115 16.56 9.05 9.20
C VAL A 115 15.71 9.92 8.28
N LEU A 116 15.06 9.30 7.31
CA LEU A 116 14.14 9.92 6.37
C LEU A 116 12.78 9.26 6.55
N SER A 117 11.77 10.05 6.94
CA SER A 117 10.39 9.58 7.11
C SER A 117 9.55 9.97 5.91
N LEU A 118 8.82 9.01 5.33
CA LEU A 118 7.87 9.22 4.23
C LEU A 118 6.46 9.31 4.81
N GLU A 119 5.64 10.24 4.31
CA GLU A 119 4.34 10.55 4.91
C GLU A 119 3.21 10.73 3.89
N ALA A 120 3.39 10.23 2.68
CA ALA A 120 2.44 10.44 1.59
C ALA A 120 1.02 9.94 1.93
N ARG A 121 0.03 10.81 1.74
CA ARG A 121 -1.41 10.53 1.89
C ARG A 121 -2.19 10.65 0.58
N ASN A 122 -1.57 11.17 -0.44
CA ASN A 122 -2.14 11.40 -1.77
C ASN A 122 -1.05 11.24 -2.84
N LEU A 123 -1.42 11.27 -4.11
CA LEU A 123 -0.46 11.08 -5.21
C LEU A 123 0.60 12.18 -5.25
N GLU A 124 0.23 13.43 -4.98
CA GLU A 124 1.16 14.57 -4.98
C GLU A 124 2.25 14.39 -3.92
N GLU A 125 1.86 13.88 -2.76
CA GLU A 125 2.81 13.60 -1.67
C GLU A 125 3.68 12.37 -2.00
N ILE A 126 3.15 11.35 -2.71
CA ILE A 126 3.98 10.25 -3.22
C ILE A 126 5.07 10.79 -4.17
N TRP A 127 4.73 11.73 -5.06
CA TRP A 127 5.72 12.37 -5.93
C TRP A 127 6.77 13.15 -5.15
N ALA A 128 6.35 13.83 -4.07
CA ALA A 128 7.26 14.52 -3.17
C ALA A 128 8.19 13.55 -2.43
N ASP A 129 7.67 12.44 -1.93
CA ASP A 129 8.46 11.39 -1.27
C ASP A 129 9.50 10.78 -2.22
N ILE A 130 9.13 10.50 -3.49
CA ILE A 130 10.08 10.01 -4.51
C ILE A 130 11.22 11.00 -4.70
N ARG A 131 10.93 12.31 -4.84
CA ARG A 131 11.97 13.34 -4.95
C ARG A 131 12.82 13.46 -3.70
N GLN A 132 12.21 13.36 -2.52
CA GLN A 132 12.92 13.42 -1.25
C GLN A 132 13.90 12.24 -1.09
N VAL A 133 13.51 11.04 -1.52
CA VAL A 133 14.41 9.87 -1.57
C VAL A 133 15.51 10.12 -2.61
N GLY A 134 15.17 10.61 -3.81
CA GLY A 134 16.15 10.94 -4.85
C GLY A 134 17.21 11.90 -4.33
N SER A 135 16.80 13.01 -3.72
CA SER A 135 17.72 13.99 -3.15
C SER A 135 18.58 13.40 -2.03
N ALA A 136 18.02 12.54 -1.19
CA ALA A 136 18.79 11.87 -0.14
C ALA A 136 19.86 10.92 -0.69
N LEU A 137 19.66 10.39 -1.91
CA LEU A 137 20.57 9.46 -2.60
C LEU A 137 21.54 10.17 -3.55
N GLY A 138 21.35 11.46 -3.84
CA GLY A 138 22.06 12.20 -4.89
C GLY A 138 21.61 11.79 -6.30
N LEU A 139 20.32 11.49 -6.48
CA LEU A 139 19.65 11.04 -7.70
C LEU A 139 18.45 11.96 -8.02
N ASP A 140 18.67 13.28 -7.99
CA ASP A 140 17.62 14.27 -8.16
C ASP A 140 17.03 14.24 -9.59
N ASP A 141 17.88 14.13 -10.61
CA ASP A 141 17.47 14.10 -12.02
C ASP A 141 16.65 12.83 -12.31
N GLU A 142 17.08 11.67 -11.80
CA GLU A 142 16.38 10.39 -11.96
C GLU A 142 15.01 10.42 -11.24
N ALA A 143 14.92 11.13 -10.10
CA ALA A 143 13.67 11.28 -9.37
C ALA A 143 12.68 12.16 -10.14
N ASP A 144 13.12 13.26 -10.73
CA ASP A 144 12.28 14.11 -11.56
C ASP A 144 11.83 13.40 -12.83
N GLU A 145 12.71 12.68 -13.51
CA GLU A 145 12.36 11.87 -14.68
C GLU A 145 11.32 10.79 -14.34
N LEU A 146 11.53 10.06 -13.25
CA LEU A 146 10.59 9.04 -12.77
C LEU A 146 9.21 9.65 -12.50
N VAL A 147 9.15 10.74 -11.74
CA VAL A 147 7.88 11.40 -11.39
C VAL A 147 7.16 11.90 -12.62
N LEU A 148 7.85 12.58 -13.54
CA LEU A 148 7.26 13.05 -14.80
C LEU A 148 6.71 11.89 -15.65
N GLY A 149 7.43 10.78 -15.70
CA GLY A 149 6.99 9.55 -16.37
C GLY A 149 5.71 8.97 -15.77
N LEU A 150 5.65 8.88 -14.43
CA LEU A 150 4.48 8.38 -13.69
C LEU A 150 3.26 9.29 -13.89
N GLN A 151 3.42 10.61 -13.76
CA GLN A 151 2.35 11.58 -13.96
C GLN A 151 1.82 11.55 -15.40
N SER A 152 2.72 11.43 -16.39
CA SER A 152 2.36 11.30 -17.80
C SER A 152 1.53 10.04 -18.08
N ARG A 153 1.86 8.90 -17.41
CA ARG A 153 1.08 7.66 -17.53
C ARG A 153 -0.33 7.84 -16.94
N LEU A 154 -0.49 8.45 -15.77
CA LEU A 154 -1.80 8.75 -15.16
C LEU A 154 -2.64 9.68 -16.05
N THR A 155 -2.03 10.72 -16.59
CA THR A 155 -2.72 11.67 -17.47
C THR A 155 -3.26 10.99 -18.74
N ARG A 156 -2.50 10.05 -19.32
CA ARG A 156 -2.93 9.28 -20.50
C ARG A 156 -4.05 8.27 -20.20
N MET A 157 -4.22 7.85 -18.96
CA MET A 157 -5.32 6.94 -18.57
C MET A 157 -6.67 7.66 -18.46
N ARG A 158 -6.66 8.97 -18.15
CA ARG A 158 -7.91 9.73 -17.98
C ARG A 158 -8.73 9.71 -19.26
N PRO A 159 -10.02 9.30 -19.22
CA PRO A 159 -10.86 9.31 -20.39
C PRO A 159 -11.07 10.74 -20.91
N ALA A 160 -11.09 10.91 -22.22
CA ALA A 160 -11.21 12.22 -22.88
C ALA A 160 -12.57 12.92 -22.62
N ARG A 161 -13.61 12.18 -22.21
CA ARG A 161 -14.95 12.71 -21.87
C ARG A 161 -15.59 11.84 -20.79
N THR A 162 -16.03 12.48 -19.69
CA THR A 162 -16.88 11.87 -18.68
C THR A 162 -18.34 12.17 -19.00
N VAL A 163 -19.11 11.15 -19.40
CA VAL A 163 -20.58 11.28 -19.60
C VAL A 163 -21.32 11.12 -18.27
N SER A 164 -20.83 10.32 -17.37
CA SER A 164 -21.08 10.26 -15.91
C SER A 164 -19.92 9.48 -15.31
N SER A 165 -19.48 9.84 -14.09
CA SER A 165 -18.45 9.09 -13.41
C SER A 165 -19.00 7.72 -12.96
N VAL A 166 -18.29 6.65 -13.30
CA VAL A 166 -18.59 5.30 -12.78
C VAL A 166 -18.31 5.28 -11.30
N ARG A 167 -19.28 4.88 -10.50
CA ARG A 167 -19.23 4.90 -9.04
C ARG A 167 -18.54 3.64 -8.52
N ILE A 168 -17.43 3.82 -7.81
CA ILE A 168 -16.57 2.73 -7.36
C ILE A 168 -16.49 2.73 -5.84
N LEU A 169 -16.66 1.54 -5.26
CA LEU A 169 -16.42 1.30 -3.85
C LEU A 169 -15.14 0.48 -3.69
N CYS A 170 -14.13 1.05 -3.03
CA CYS A 170 -12.85 0.41 -2.77
C CYS A 170 -12.79 -0.13 -1.34
N ILE A 171 -12.60 -1.45 -1.19
CA ILE A 171 -12.52 -2.15 0.10
C ILE A 171 -11.09 -2.63 0.32
N GLU A 172 -10.46 -2.18 1.41
CA GLU A 172 -9.09 -2.58 1.74
C GLU A 172 -8.97 -3.56 2.90
N TRP A 173 -10.06 -3.83 3.63
CA TRP A 173 -10.14 -4.86 4.66
C TRP A 173 -11.58 -5.32 4.87
N LEU A 174 -11.80 -6.60 5.19
CA LEU A 174 -13.15 -7.17 5.25
C LEU A 174 -13.69 -7.29 6.68
N GLU A 175 -12.82 -7.60 7.65
CA GLU A 175 -13.24 -7.80 9.04
C GLU A 175 -12.16 -7.34 10.02
N PRO A 176 -12.40 -6.21 10.74
CA PRO A 176 -13.50 -5.27 10.52
C PRO A 176 -13.43 -4.61 9.13
N LEU A 177 -14.57 -4.18 8.60
CA LEU A 177 -14.60 -3.56 7.28
C LEU A 177 -13.89 -2.21 7.27
N TYR A 178 -12.94 -2.03 6.33
CA TYR A 178 -12.32 -0.74 6.02
C TYR A 178 -12.45 -0.41 4.54
N LEU A 179 -12.84 0.83 4.26
CA LEU A 179 -12.79 1.41 2.92
C LEU A 179 -11.43 2.05 2.71
N ALA A 180 -10.90 1.87 1.50
CA ALA A 180 -9.63 2.46 1.11
C ALA A 180 -9.68 3.98 1.13
N GLY A 181 -8.58 4.59 1.51
CA GLY A 181 -8.40 6.04 1.58
C GLY A 181 -7.10 6.49 0.91
N HIS A 182 -6.51 7.55 1.46
CA HIS A 182 -5.22 8.09 1.06
C HIS A 182 -5.18 8.43 -0.44
N TRP A 183 -4.30 7.78 -1.22
CA TRP A 183 -4.10 7.97 -2.67
C TRP A 183 -5.09 7.17 -3.54
N VAL A 184 -5.80 6.18 -2.96
CA VAL A 184 -6.69 5.28 -3.73
C VAL A 184 -7.80 6.03 -4.47
N PRO A 185 -8.51 7.03 -3.87
CA PRO A 185 -9.51 7.80 -4.61
C PRO A 185 -8.94 8.50 -5.85
N GLN A 186 -7.70 9.01 -5.81
CA GLN A 186 -7.06 9.61 -6.98
C GLN A 186 -6.66 8.57 -8.04
N MET A 187 -6.31 7.34 -7.63
CA MET A 187 -6.11 6.23 -8.58
C MET A 187 -7.41 5.89 -9.31
N VAL A 188 -8.54 5.90 -8.58
CA VAL A 188 -9.89 5.71 -9.15
C VAL A 188 -10.23 6.82 -10.14
N GLU A 189 -9.98 8.09 -9.79
CA GLU A 189 -10.18 9.23 -10.68
C GLU A 189 -9.33 9.13 -11.95
N ALA A 190 -8.06 8.74 -11.82
CA ALA A 190 -7.17 8.54 -12.96
C ALA A 190 -7.66 7.40 -13.89
N ALA A 191 -8.27 6.35 -13.30
CA ALA A 191 -8.87 5.25 -14.05
C ALA A 191 -10.20 5.62 -14.73
N GLY A 192 -10.79 6.78 -14.44
CA GLY A 192 -12.04 7.27 -15.01
C GLY A 192 -13.29 7.02 -14.16
N GLY A 193 -13.13 6.72 -12.88
CA GLY A 193 -14.22 6.51 -11.93
C GLY A 193 -14.31 7.60 -10.86
N GLU A 194 -15.27 7.43 -9.95
CA GLU A 194 -15.45 8.22 -8.74
C GLU A 194 -15.49 7.27 -7.54
N ASP A 195 -14.59 7.44 -6.58
CA ASP A 195 -14.65 6.68 -5.33
C ASP A 195 -15.79 7.23 -4.47
N VAL A 196 -16.78 6.36 -4.21
CA VAL A 196 -17.95 6.74 -3.40
C VAL A 196 -17.77 6.47 -1.90
N GLY A 197 -16.71 5.81 -1.51
CA GLY A 197 -16.39 5.44 -0.13
C GLY A 197 -15.45 6.42 0.57
N ALA A 198 -14.60 7.12 -0.18
CA ALA A 198 -13.54 7.97 0.37
C ALA A 198 -13.26 9.20 -0.49
N ARG A 199 -12.46 10.12 0.07
CA ARG A 199 -11.94 11.31 -0.64
C ARG A 199 -10.41 11.27 -0.68
N PRO A 200 -9.78 11.88 -1.70
CA PRO A 200 -8.32 12.00 -1.74
C PRO A 200 -7.73 12.53 -0.43
N GLY A 201 -6.67 11.90 0.05
CA GLY A 201 -5.97 12.29 1.26
C GLY A 201 -6.67 11.91 2.58
N SER A 202 -7.90 11.42 2.55
CA SER A 202 -8.59 10.95 3.76
C SER A 202 -7.99 9.62 4.25
N HIS A 203 -7.98 9.41 5.56
CA HIS A 203 -7.60 8.11 6.11
C HIS A 203 -8.59 7.03 5.70
N SER A 204 -8.11 5.79 5.62
CA SER A 204 -8.96 4.61 5.49
C SER A 204 -9.98 4.55 6.61
N ALA A 205 -11.24 4.31 6.27
CA ALA A 205 -12.34 4.46 7.21
C ALA A 205 -12.99 3.13 7.55
N ARG A 206 -13.06 2.81 8.84
CA ARG A 206 -13.91 1.71 9.31
C ARG A 206 -15.38 2.02 9.04
N ARG A 207 -16.10 1.02 8.54
CA ARG A 207 -17.54 1.10 8.22
C ARG A 207 -18.25 -0.18 8.66
N GLU A 208 -19.58 -0.11 8.67
CA GLU A 208 -20.45 -1.27 8.80
C GLU A 208 -21.07 -1.60 7.42
N TRP A 209 -21.26 -2.88 7.12
CA TRP A 209 -21.84 -3.31 5.83
C TRP A 209 -23.17 -2.66 5.53
N SER A 210 -24.02 -2.45 6.56
CA SER A 210 -25.33 -1.78 6.45
C SER A 210 -25.26 -0.35 5.93
N GLU A 211 -24.11 0.31 6.04
CA GLU A 211 -23.93 1.68 5.55
C GLU A 211 -23.67 1.75 4.03
N LEU A 212 -23.16 0.65 3.44
CA LEU A 212 -22.63 0.68 2.08
C LEU A 212 -23.71 0.62 1.00
N GLY A 213 -24.86 0.00 1.26
CA GLY A 213 -25.96 -0.11 0.28
C GLY A 213 -26.46 1.25 -0.24
N ARG A 214 -26.39 2.29 0.58
CA ARG A 214 -26.77 3.67 0.18
C ARG A 214 -25.77 4.32 -0.77
N LEU A 215 -24.53 3.82 -0.84
CA LEU A 215 -23.52 4.35 -1.72
C LEU A 215 -23.76 4.00 -3.19
N ARG A 216 -24.57 2.98 -3.49
CA ARG A 216 -24.96 2.55 -4.84
C ARG A 216 -23.76 2.51 -5.79
N PRO A 217 -22.74 1.69 -5.53
CA PRO A 217 -21.59 1.55 -6.42
C PRO A 217 -21.99 0.84 -7.71
N ASP A 218 -21.40 1.26 -8.84
CA ASP A 218 -21.47 0.53 -10.11
C ASP A 218 -20.46 -0.62 -10.14
N HIS A 219 -19.36 -0.49 -9.42
CA HIS A 219 -18.34 -1.52 -9.23
C HIS A 219 -17.83 -1.53 -7.78
N ILE A 220 -17.48 -2.72 -7.30
CA ILE A 220 -16.79 -2.92 -6.02
C ILE A 220 -15.41 -3.48 -6.34
N ILE A 221 -14.36 -2.86 -5.80
CA ILE A 221 -12.98 -3.34 -5.95
C ILE A 221 -12.46 -3.72 -4.56
N VAL A 222 -12.13 -4.99 -4.39
CA VAL A 222 -11.53 -5.55 -3.18
C VAL A 222 -10.02 -5.60 -3.38
N MET A 223 -9.29 -4.79 -2.61
CA MET A 223 -7.85 -4.57 -2.70
C MET A 223 -7.22 -4.69 -1.30
N LEU A 224 -7.31 -5.88 -0.70
CA LEU A 224 -6.96 -6.08 0.70
C LEU A 224 -5.49 -5.75 0.96
N CYS A 225 -5.25 -4.94 1.99
CA CYS A 225 -3.92 -4.47 2.36
C CYS A 225 -2.99 -5.64 2.68
N GLY A 226 -1.83 -5.70 1.99
CA GLY A 226 -0.85 -6.78 2.13
C GLY A 226 -1.24 -8.12 1.49
N PHE A 227 -2.38 -8.21 0.78
CA PHE A 227 -2.84 -9.46 0.19
C PHE A 227 -2.78 -9.42 -1.34
N GLY A 228 -2.19 -10.46 -1.93
CA GLY A 228 -2.32 -10.72 -3.37
C GLY A 228 -3.70 -11.29 -3.73
N VAL A 229 -3.98 -11.37 -5.03
CA VAL A 229 -5.29 -11.77 -5.58
C VAL A 229 -5.81 -13.10 -5.01
N GLU A 230 -4.95 -14.12 -4.95
CA GLU A 230 -5.33 -15.47 -4.52
C GLU A 230 -5.79 -15.50 -3.06
N ARG A 231 -5.05 -14.80 -2.20
CA ARG A 231 -5.40 -14.68 -0.79
C ARG A 231 -6.64 -13.82 -0.58
N ALA A 232 -6.75 -12.70 -1.28
CA ALA A 232 -7.93 -11.83 -1.21
C ALA A 232 -9.20 -12.57 -1.66
N ARG A 233 -9.08 -13.48 -2.66
CA ARG A 233 -10.18 -14.36 -3.10
C ARG A 233 -10.63 -15.30 -1.98
N ALA A 234 -9.69 -15.90 -1.26
CA ALA A 234 -9.99 -16.80 -0.15
C ALA A 234 -10.70 -16.06 0.99
N GLU A 235 -10.21 -14.87 1.37
CA GLU A 235 -10.83 -14.02 2.40
C GLU A 235 -12.25 -13.61 1.99
N LEU A 236 -12.41 -13.13 0.76
CA LEU A 236 -13.72 -12.72 0.23
C LEU A 236 -14.72 -13.89 0.19
N GLY A 237 -14.23 -15.09 -0.16
CA GLY A 237 -15.04 -16.32 -0.14
C GLY A 237 -15.47 -16.76 1.27
N SER A 238 -14.82 -16.27 2.32
CA SER A 238 -15.16 -16.56 3.72
C SER A 238 -16.24 -15.64 4.30
N VAL A 239 -16.57 -14.54 3.62
CA VAL A 239 -17.58 -13.56 4.06
C VAL A 239 -18.95 -14.23 4.15
N LYS A 240 -19.57 -14.16 5.33
CA LYS A 240 -20.91 -14.74 5.61
C LYS A 240 -21.96 -13.70 5.98
N ASP A 241 -21.55 -12.43 6.11
CA ASP A 241 -22.48 -11.35 6.41
C ASP A 241 -23.52 -11.22 5.29
N PRO A 242 -24.84 -11.35 5.58
CA PRO A 242 -25.87 -11.36 4.55
C PRO A 242 -25.99 -10.01 3.83
N VAL A 243 -25.68 -8.91 4.52
CA VAL A 243 -25.73 -7.55 3.94
C VAL A 243 -24.58 -7.36 2.96
N ALA A 244 -23.37 -7.88 3.32
CA ALA A 244 -22.23 -7.89 2.41
C ALA A 244 -22.53 -8.71 1.15
N LEU A 245 -23.07 -9.92 1.32
CA LEU A 245 -23.37 -10.80 0.19
C LEU A 245 -24.47 -10.21 -0.71
N ASP A 246 -25.45 -9.52 -0.14
CA ASP A 246 -26.46 -8.82 -0.93
C ASP A 246 -25.86 -7.66 -1.73
N LEU A 247 -25.00 -6.85 -1.12
CA LEU A 247 -24.25 -5.79 -1.81
C LEU A 247 -23.42 -6.34 -2.97
N PHE A 248 -22.72 -7.48 -2.77
CA PHE A 248 -21.90 -8.12 -3.79
C PHE A 248 -22.71 -8.72 -4.97
N ARG A 249 -24.03 -8.93 -4.81
CA ARG A 249 -24.92 -9.32 -5.90
C ARG A 249 -25.44 -8.13 -6.70
N GLN A 250 -25.42 -6.92 -6.11
CA GLN A 250 -25.95 -5.70 -6.74
C GLN A 250 -24.98 -5.05 -7.70
N ALA A 251 -23.68 -5.25 -7.54
CA ALA A 251 -22.63 -4.68 -8.39
C ALA A 251 -21.53 -5.70 -8.69
N PRO A 252 -20.87 -5.62 -9.87
CA PRO A 252 -19.69 -6.40 -10.16
C PRO A 252 -18.60 -6.23 -9.11
N VAL A 253 -18.08 -7.36 -8.59
CA VAL A 253 -16.99 -7.38 -7.63
C VAL A 253 -15.70 -7.79 -8.34
N TRP A 254 -14.65 -7.02 -8.13
CA TRP A 254 -13.31 -7.24 -8.65
C TRP A 254 -12.34 -7.44 -7.52
N ILE A 255 -11.44 -8.39 -7.66
CA ILE A 255 -10.30 -8.57 -6.76
C ILE A 255 -9.06 -8.03 -7.44
N MET A 256 -8.30 -7.23 -6.71
CA MET A 256 -7.04 -6.66 -7.17
C MET A 256 -5.92 -6.98 -6.17
N ASP A 257 -4.68 -7.10 -6.65
CA ASP A 257 -3.52 -7.26 -5.79
C ASP A 257 -3.26 -6.00 -4.96
N GLY A 258 -3.80 -6.00 -3.73
CA GLY A 258 -3.65 -4.89 -2.81
C GLY A 258 -2.22 -4.75 -2.30
N ASN A 259 -1.51 -5.86 -2.08
CA ASN A 259 -0.13 -5.83 -1.64
C ASN A 259 0.78 -5.10 -2.63
N ALA A 260 0.64 -5.41 -3.92
CA ALA A 260 1.52 -4.86 -4.96
C ALA A 260 1.21 -3.39 -5.28
N TYR A 261 -0.06 -2.95 -5.25
CA TYR A 261 -0.48 -1.76 -5.98
C TYR A 261 -1.17 -0.69 -5.15
N THR A 262 -1.79 -1.03 -4.02
CA THR A 262 -2.56 -0.05 -3.24
C THR A 262 -2.04 0.17 -1.83
N SER A 263 -1.33 -0.81 -1.26
CA SER A 263 -0.78 -0.72 0.11
C SER A 263 0.57 -0.02 0.21
N ARG A 264 1.17 0.36 -0.93
CA ARG A 264 2.54 0.89 -1.01
C ARG A 264 2.55 2.24 -1.72
N PRO A 265 2.75 3.36 -1.02
CA PRO A 265 2.88 4.69 -1.63
C PRO A 265 4.21 4.81 -2.38
N GLY A 266 4.24 4.35 -3.63
CA GLY A 266 5.43 4.31 -4.46
C GLY A 266 5.12 4.26 -5.95
N PRO A 267 6.11 3.98 -6.82
CA PRO A 267 5.94 4.07 -8.28
C PRO A 267 4.81 3.20 -8.85
N ARG A 268 4.51 2.06 -8.21
CA ARG A 268 3.51 1.10 -8.70
C ARG A 268 2.05 1.50 -8.48
N VAL A 269 1.75 2.60 -7.77
CA VAL A 269 0.38 3.14 -7.68
C VAL A 269 -0.21 3.45 -9.06
N VAL A 270 0.65 3.77 -10.04
CA VAL A 270 0.23 4.00 -11.43
C VAL A 270 -0.19 2.69 -12.11
N ASP A 271 0.49 1.59 -11.84
CA ASP A 271 0.08 0.26 -12.30
C ASP A 271 -1.24 -0.17 -11.63
N GLY A 272 -1.41 0.20 -10.36
CA GLY A 272 -2.67 0.02 -9.64
C GLY A 272 -3.83 0.77 -10.27
N ALA A 273 -3.64 2.02 -10.66
CA ALA A 273 -4.66 2.78 -11.40
C ALA A 273 -5.01 2.11 -12.75
N ALA A 274 -4.01 1.56 -13.45
CA ALA A 274 -4.25 0.78 -14.67
C ALA A 274 -5.05 -0.50 -14.39
N CYS A 275 -4.80 -1.18 -13.28
CA CYS A 275 -5.59 -2.33 -12.85
C CYS A 275 -7.06 -1.95 -12.58
N ILE A 276 -7.31 -0.83 -11.92
CA ILE A 276 -8.66 -0.30 -11.71
C ILE A 276 -9.32 -0.05 -13.07
N GLN A 277 -8.62 0.60 -14.02
CA GLN A 277 -9.16 0.85 -15.36
C GLN A 277 -9.54 -0.44 -16.10
N VAL A 278 -8.74 -1.51 -15.98
CA VAL A 278 -9.04 -2.83 -16.55
C VAL A 278 -10.35 -3.39 -15.99
N ALA A 279 -10.56 -3.29 -14.68
CA ALA A 279 -11.82 -3.69 -14.03
C ALA A 279 -13.03 -2.90 -14.54
N LEU A 280 -12.88 -1.56 -14.71
CA LEU A 280 -13.95 -0.72 -15.25
C LEU A 280 -14.32 -1.04 -16.69
N LEU A 281 -13.37 -1.54 -17.47
CA LEU A 281 -13.61 -2.02 -18.83
C LEU A 281 -14.25 -3.43 -18.87
N GLY A 282 -14.56 -4.02 -17.70
CA GLY A 282 -15.11 -5.36 -17.59
C GLY A 282 -14.14 -6.47 -17.99
N ARG A 283 -12.84 -6.23 -17.91
CA ARG A 283 -11.78 -7.16 -18.35
C ARG A 283 -11.02 -7.72 -17.15
N GLU A 284 -10.41 -8.87 -17.35
CA GLU A 284 -9.50 -9.50 -16.42
C GLU A 284 -8.04 -9.33 -16.87
N ALA A 285 -7.13 -9.30 -15.91
CA ALA A 285 -5.69 -9.31 -16.14
C ALA A 285 -5.00 -10.12 -15.02
N ARG A 286 -3.69 -10.35 -15.14
CA ARG A 286 -2.92 -11.15 -14.18
C ARG A 286 -3.15 -10.78 -12.71
N ASN A 287 -3.38 -9.49 -12.41
CA ASN A 287 -3.49 -8.96 -11.05
C ASN A 287 -4.88 -8.36 -10.77
N VAL A 288 -5.84 -8.64 -11.64
CA VAL A 288 -7.25 -8.20 -11.54
C VAL A 288 -8.15 -9.30 -12.07
N GLU A 289 -9.08 -9.75 -11.26
CA GLU A 289 -10.05 -10.76 -11.65
C GLU A 289 -11.46 -10.43 -11.19
N ARG A 290 -12.44 -10.91 -11.89
CA ARG A 290 -13.83 -10.81 -11.48
C ARG A 290 -14.16 -11.91 -10.45
N TRP A 291 -14.77 -11.51 -9.34
CA TRP A 291 -15.27 -12.44 -8.35
C TRP A 291 -16.80 -12.56 -8.45
N LEU A 292 -17.30 -13.79 -8.31
CA LEU A 292 -18.74 -14.08 -8.31
C LEU A 292 -19.14 -14.53 -6.91
N PRO A 293 -20.14 -13.86 -6.28
CA PRO A 293 -20.63 -14.27 -4.97
C PRO A 293 -21.25 -15.68 -5.04
N PRO A 294 -21.17 -16.45 -3.96
CA PRO A 294 -21.83 -17.76 -3.89
C PRO A 294 -23.35 -17.59 -4.08
N ARG A 295 -23.96 -18.61 -4.71
CA ARG A 295 -25.41 -18.66 -4.98
C ARG A 295 -26.24 -18.80 -3.72
#